data_ad6f4ed36348bd24d555a420bfa5ba1e
#
_entry.id   ad6f4ed36348bd24d555a420bfa5ba1e
#
_cell.length_a   1.000
_cell.length_b   1.000
_cell.length_c   1.000
_cell.angle_alpha   90.00
_cell.angle_beta   90.00
_cell.angle_gamma   90.00
#
_symmetry.space_group_name_H-M   'P 1'
#
loop_
_entity.id
_entity.type
_entity.pdbx_description
1 polymer ?
#
loop_
_entity_poly.entity_id
_entity_poly.type
_entity_poly.pdbx_seq_one_letter_code
_entity_poly.pdbx_strand_id
1 'polypeptide(L)'
;VLDEKVTTLTPWLVRERCWLTVWSSEELLSRTDRKDHQTRIRKLAEHAPPARFAQDPWRWTLSALKIRHDAFLDTLEQALTHDSDGLLVRLIDIHEVGREIRRQLERNSTPAVWQPHLPEDARPAGWRQGEDTSVFHAPSLNLQLFTTQPETHGSLIKAGDLWHGMVAITLPPQNLRTFNQLVRDVPRAIPWRIRMDLMPGGMKALGVKKTLLTYSSFISPLRPMYDSVMMLNDINKHDPVCIMTIVATTWGNSREVCTRNQALLKSALEGWGVCGTTTTFGDPRRAWVNTVLAA
;
A
#
# COMPACT_ATOMS: atom_id res chain seq x y z
N VAL A 1 -17.12 -20.85 -35.10
CA VAL A 1 -16.08 -21.40 -34.19
C VAL A 1 -15.50 -20.31 -33.28
N LEU A 2 -15.06 -19.12 -33.82
CA LEU A 2 -14.45 -18.08 -32.99
C LEU A 2 -15.50 -17.42 -32.09
N ASP A 3 -16.65 -17.03 -32.64
CA ASP A 3 -17.77 -16.40 -31.90
C ASP A 3 -18.35 -17.34 -30.83
N GLU A 4 -18.44 -18.61 -31.14
CA GLU A 4 -18.90 -19.64 -30.22
C GLU A 4 -17.92 -19.81 -29.03
N LYS A 5 -16.60 -19.82 -29.30
CA LYS A 5 -15.57 -19.82 -28.24
C LYS A 5 -15.62 -18.56 -27.40
N VAL A 6 -15.79 -17.39 -27.99
CA VAL A 6 -15.92 -16.12 -27.27
C VAL A 6 -17.14 -16.18 -26.37
N THR A 7 -18.31 -16.57 -26.88
CA THR A 7 -19.54 -16.67 -26.10
C THR A 7 -19.43 -17.67 -24.94
N THR A 8 -18.76 -18.82 -25.21
CA THR A 8 -18.58 -19.87 -24.19
C THR A 8 -17.55 -19.47 -23.12
N LEU A 9 -16.47 -18.78 -23.51
CA LEU A 9 -15.37 -18.44 -22.58
C LEU A 9 -15.58 -17.12 -21.84
N THR A 10 -16.32 -16.15 -22.41
CA THR A 10 -16.56 -14.84 -21.79
C THR A 10 -17.08 -14.92 -20.35
N PRO A 11 -18.04 -15.80 -19.99
CA PRO A 11 -18.47 -15.93 -18.60
C PRO A 11 -17.40 -16.42 -17.63
N TRP A 12 -16.33 -17.03 -18.15
CA TRP A 12 -15.20 -17.57 -17.38
C TRP A 12 -13.99 -16.65 -17.32
N LEU A 13 -14.02 -15.54 -18.06
CA LEU A 13 -12.94 -14.57 -18.06
C LEU A 13 -13.02 -13.73 -16.79
N VAL A 14 -11.92 -13.69 -16.08
CA VAL A 14 -11.72 -12.82 -14.92
C VAL A 14 -10.78 -11.69 -15.32
N ARG A 15 -11.19 -10.46 -15.04
CA ARG A 15 -10.32 -9.32 -15.25
C ARG A 15 -9.46 -9.11 -14.03
N GLU A 16 -8.17 -9.38 -14.17
CA GLU A 16 -7.19 -9.12 -13.14
C GLU A 16 -6.42 -7.83 -13.45
N ARG A 17 -6.04 -7.12 -12.40
CA ARG A 17 -5.14 -5.98 -12.44
C ARG A 17 -4.15 -6.12 -11.32
N CYS A 18 -2.88 -5.93 -11.63
CA CYS A 18 -1.81 -5.86 -10.65
C CYS A 18 -1.29 -4.43 -10.61
N TRP A 19 -1.17 -3.89 -9.41
CA TRP A 19 -0.59 -2.58 -9.16
C TRP A 19 0.62 -2.74 -8.27
N LEU A 20 1.72 -2.11 -8.65
CA LEU A 20 2.91 -2.00 -7.84
C LEU A 20 3.07 -0.56 -7.39
N THR A 21 3.04 -0.34 -6.09
CA THR A 21 3.36 0.96 -5.48
C THR A 21 4.70 0.84 -4.79
N VAL A 22 5.63 1.70 -5.15
CA VAL A 22 6.94 1.76 -4.50
C VAL A 22 7.11 3.14 -3.92
N TRP A 23 7.54 3.20 -2.67
CA TRP A 23 7.78 4.47 -1.97
C TRP A 23 9.13 4.44 -1.26
N SER A 24 9.71 5.61 -1.11
CA SER A 24 10.89 5.81 -0.28
C SER A 24 10.55 6.67 0.93
N SER A 25 11.09 6.33 2.09
CA SER A 25 10.97 7.15 3.28
C SER A 25 12.35 7.50 3.83
N GLU A 26 12.42 8.55 4.65
CA GLU A 26 13.67 8.93 5.33
C GLU A 26 14.20 7.85 6.28
N GLU A 27 13.31 7.01 6.79
CA GLU A 27 13.70 5.89 7.65
C GLU A 27 14.52 4.83 6.91
N LEU A 28 14.39 4.77 5.59
CA LEU A 28 15.14 3.88 4.70
C LEU A 28 16.52 4.42 4.33
N LEU A 29 16.84 5.65 4.75
CA LEU A 29 18.16 6.22 4.52
C LEU A 29 19.25 5.47 5.28
N SER A 30 20.37 5.27 4.61
CA SER A 30 21.57 4.79 5.27
C SER A 30 21.96 5.74 6.41
N ARG A 31 22.68 5.23 7.39
CA ARG A 31 23.16 6.06 8.51
C ARG A 31 24.05 7.22 8.05
N THR A 32 24.76 7.03 6.96
CA THR A 32 25.64 8.03 6.33
C THR A 32 24.80 9.13 5.68
N ASP A 33 23.83 8.76 4.84
CA ASP A 33 22.95 9.73 4.15
C ASP A 33 22.16 10.56 5.15
N ARG A 34 21.73 9.95 6.25
CA ARG A 34 21.02 10.66 7.33
C ARG A 34 21.91 11.69 8.03
N LYS A 35 23.19 11.37 8.28
CA LYS A 35 24.16 12.32 8.83
C LYS A 35 24.47 13.47 7.86
N ASP A 36 24.66 13.17 6.60
CA ASP A 36 24.93 14.17 5.57
C ASP A 36 23.74 15.11 5.39
N HIS A 37 22.54 14.57 5.44
CA HIS A 37 21.31 15.37 5.43
C HIS A 37 21.22 16.29 6.64
N GLN A 38 21.42 15.78 7.86
CA GLN A 38 21.45 16.58 9.08
C GLN A 38 22.50 17.70 9.03
N THR A 39 23.68 17.41 8.47
CA THR A 39 24.75 18.40 8.33
C THR A 39 24.38 19.50 7.34
N ARG A 40 23.72 19.14 6.22
CA ARG A 40 23.24 20.11 5.22
C ARG A 40 22.15 21.01 5.80
N ILE A 41 21.17 20.44 6.51
CA ILE A 41 20.11 21.23 7.16
C ILE A 41 20.68 22.18 8.21
N ARG A 42 21.63 21.73 9.02
CA ARG A 42 22.32 22.61 9.98
C ARG A 42 22.98 23.81 9.30
N LYS A 43 23.73 23.57 8.22
CA LYS A 43 24.35 24.64 7.44
C LYS A 43 23.34 25.60 6.83
N LEU A 44 22.20 25.10 6.35
CA LEU A 44 21.13 25.93 5.82
C LEU A 44 20.44 26.74 6.93
N ALA A 45 20.24 26.17 8.11
CA ALA A 45 19.66 26.84 9.27
C ALA A 45 20.56 27.95 9.82
N GLU A 46 21.89 27.80 9.74
CA GLU A 46 22.86 28.83 10.13
C GLU A 46 22.80 30.09 9.24
N HIS A 47 22.34 29.96 8.00
CA HIS A 47 22.27 31.05 7.03
C HIS A 47 20.84 31.54 6.76
N ALA A 48 19.81 30.89 7.30
CA ALA A 48 18.42 31.27 7.15
C ALA A 48 17.96 32.21 8.28
N PRO A 49 17.12 33.21 8.02
CA PRO A 49 16.53 34.01 9.07
C PRO A 49 15.74 33.11 10.06
N PRO A 50 15.66 33.46 11.34
CA PRO A 50 15.10 32.60 12.39
C PRO A 50 13.60 32.32 12.28
N ALA A 51 13.00 32.63 11.15
CA ALA A 51 11.59 32.39 10.87
C ALA A 51 11.34 30.90 10.65
N ARG A 52 10.45 30.34 11.46
CA ARG A 52 9.61 29.12 11.30
C ARG A 52 10.22 27.85 10.63
N PHE A 53 11.26 27.97 9.78
CA PHE A 53 11.92 26.86 9.10
C PHE A 53 12.97 26.15 9.95
N ALA A 54 13.50 26.80 10.97
CA ALA A 54 14.49 26.23 11.87
C ALA A 54 13.92 25.21 12.89
N GLN A 55 12.60 25.11 12.98
CA GLN A 55 11.95 24.21 13.95
C GLN A 55 11.77 22.79 13.45
N ASP A 56 11.93 22.56 12.13
CA ASP A 56 11.82 21.21 11.58
C ASP A 56 13.12 20.84 10.84
N PRO A 57 14.10 20.24 11.55
CA PRO A 57 15.38 19.85 10.97
C PRO A 57 15.26 18.74 9.92
N TRP A 58 14.07 18.21 9.68
CA TRP A 58 13.79 17.13 8.73
C TRP A 58 13.25 17.60 7.39
N ARG A 59 13.04 18.90 7.20
CA ARG A 59 12.58 19.44 5.92
C ARG A 59 13.68 19.42 4.86
N TRP A 60 13.43 18.65 3.84
CA TRP A 60 14.22 18.69 2.61
C TRP A 60 13.87 19.94 1.80
N THR A 61 14.84 20.52 1.12
CA THR A 61 14.52 21.50 0.07
C THR A 61 13.80 20.79 -1.07
N LEU A 62 12.89 21.48 -1.74
CA LEU A 62 12.13 20.90 -2.86
C LEU A 62 13.05 20.36 -3.96
N SER A 63 14.15 21.07 -4.26
CA SER A 63 15.17 20.61 -5.22
C SER A 63 15.86 19.33 -4.79
N ALA A 64 16.20 19.20 -3.50
CA ALA A 64 16.82 17.99 -2.99
C ALA A 64 15.85 16.78 -3.01
N LEU A 65 14.58 17.03 -2.69
CA LEU A 65 13.52 16.02 -2.81
C LEU A 65 13.35 15.57 -4.25
N LYS A 66 13.34 16.52 -5.20
CA LYS A 66 13.22 16.20 -6.62
C LYS A 66 14.39 15.35 -7.12
N ILE A 67 15.62 15.77 -6.89
CA ILE A 67 16.82 15.01 -7.31
C ILE A 67 16.77 13.57 -6.77
N ARG A 68 16.36 13.43 -5.53
CA ARG A 68 16.26 12.12 -4.90
C ARG A 68 15.13 11.28 -5.49
N HIS A 69 13.99 11.90 -5.77
CA HIS A 69 12.85 11.25 -6.42
C HIS A 69 13.22 10.77 -7.81
N ASP A 70 13.87 11.61 -8.61
CA ASP A 70 14.33 11.26 -9.96
C ASP A 70 15.31 10.09 -9.92
N ALA A 71 16.32 10.13 -9.04
CA ALA A 71 17.26 9.02 -8.87
C ALA A 71 16.60 7.71 -8.39
N PHE A 72 15.55 7.83 -7.58
CA PHE A 72 14.76 6.68 -7.15
C PHE A 72 13.96 6.08 -8.31
N LEU A 73 13.34 6.92 -9.15
CA LEU A 73 12.62 6.47 -10.35
C LEU A 73 13.56 5.77 -11.33
N ASP A 74 14.73 6.36 -11.60
CA ASP A 74 15.76 5.76 -12.48
C ASP A 74 16.19 4.38 -11.97
N THR A 75 16.40 4.24 -10.66
CA THR A 75 16.76 2.97 -10.03
C THR A 75 15.64 1.92 -10.19
N LEU A 76 14.39 2.34 -10.00
CA LEU A 76 13.23 1.45 -10.18
C LEU A 76 13.06 1.02 -11.63
N GLU A 77 13.18 1.97 -12.55
CA GLU A 77 13.07 1.67 -13.98
C GLU A 77 14.14 0.65 -14.39
N GLN A 78 15.37 0.86 -13.97
CA GLN A 78 16.45 -0.10 -14.21
C GLN A 78 16.16 -1.47 -13.60
N ALA A 79 15.72 -1.50 -12.33
CA ALA A 79 15.45 -2.77 -11.65
C ALA A 79 14.28 -3.56 -12.24
N LEU A 80 13.27 -2.87 -12.78
CA LEU A 80 12.06 -3.52 -13.31
C LEU A 80 12.15 -3.86 -14.80
N THR A 81 12.99 -3.16 -15.57
CA THR A 81 13.08 -3.32 -17.02
C THR A 81 14.34 -4.08 -17.50
N HIS A 82 15.35 -4.23 -16.64
CA HIS A 82 16.68 -4.70 -17.05
C HIS A 82 16.82 -6.21 -17.17
N ASP A 83 15.88 -7.00 -16.68
CA ASP A 83 15.94 -8.46 -16.76
C ASP A 83 15.22 -8.97 -18.01
N SER A 84 15.79 -9.97 -18.68
CA SER A 84 15.19 -10.65 -19.83
C SER A 84 13.79 -11.22 -19.55
N ASP A 85 13.48 -11.45 -18.29
CA ASP A 85 12.18 -11.87 -17.76
C ASP A 85 11.40 -10.71 -17.14
N GLY A 86 11.79 -9.46 -17.43
CA GLY A 86 11.25 -8.24 -16.85
C GLY A 86 9.75 -8.13 -16.98
N LEU A 87 9.14 -7.61 -15.95
CA LEU A 87 7.72 -7.30 -15.94
C LEU A 87 7.44 -6.14 -16.90
N LEU A 88 6.42 -6.27 -17.75
CA LEU A 88 5.91 -5.16 -18.53
C LEU A 88 5.20 -4.19 -17.57
N VAL A 89 5.95 -3.20 -17.11
CA VAL A 89 5.47 -2.18 -16.16
C VAL A 89 5.20 -0.89 -16.91
N ARG A 90 4.06 -0.27 -16.63
CA ARG A 90 3.72 1.06 -17.11
C ARG A 90 3.57 1.99 -15.92
N LEU A 91 4.29 3.09 -15.94
CA LEU A 91 4.06 4.19 -15.00
C LEU A 91 2.70 4.82 -15.28
N ILE A 92 1.99 5.15 -14.21
CA ILE A 92 0.70 5.83 -14.28
C ILE A 92 0.83 7.23 -13.69
N ASP A 93 0.14 8.19 -14.30
CA ASP A 93 0.13 9.56 -13.82
C ASP A 93 -0.77 9.75 -12.60
N ILE A 94 -0.66 10.90 -11.95
CA ILE A 94 -1.40 11.20 -10.73
C ILE A 94 -2.93 11.25 -10.94
N HIS A 95 -3.41 11.66 -12.13
CA HIS A 95 -4.83 11.66 -12.45
C HIS A 95 -5.35 10.23 -12.59
N GLU A 96 -4.56 9.36 -13.23
CA GLU A 96 -4.87 7.95 -13.37
C GLU A 96 -4.86 7.24 -12.00
N VAL A 97 -3.87 7.54 -11.15
CA VAL A 97 -3.81 7.05 -9.76
C VAL A 97 -5.06 7.47 -9.00
N GLY A 98 -5.41 8.75 -9.02
CA GLY A 98 -6.60 9.25 -8.31
C GLY A 98 -7.89 8.59 -8.79
N ARG A 99 -8.03 8.40 -10.11
CA ARG A 99 -9.16 7.68 -10.71
C ARG A 99 -9.23 6.23 -10.25
N GLU A 100 -8.11 5.55 -10.21
CA GLU A 100 -8.07 4.16 -9.78
C GLU A 100 -8.36 4.01 -8.28
N ILE A 101 -7.83 4.90 -7.45
CA ILE A 101 -8.17 4.95 -6.01
C ILE A 101 -9.68 5.10 -5.82
N ARG A 102 -10.30 6.08 -6.48
CA ARG A 102 -11.74 6.28 -6.38
C ARG A 102 -12.53 5.06 -6.86
N ARG A 103 -12.11 4.43 -7.95
CA ARG A 103 -12.74 3.17 -8.43
C ARG A 103 -12.62 2.02 -7.44
N GLN A 104 -11.57 2.01 -6.64
CA GLN A 104 -11.40 0.98 -5.61
C GLN A 104 -12.25 1.27 -4.37
N LEU A 105 -12.58 2.52 -4.12
CA LEU A 105 -13.40 2.97 -2.99
C LEU A 105 -14.89 2.98 -3.35
N GLU A 106 -15.25 3.60 -4.47
CA GLU A 106 -16.63 3.80 -4.93
C GLU A 106 -16.80 3.36 -6.39
N ARG A 107 -16.71 2.08 -6.64
CA ARG A 107 -16.67 1.52 -8.00
C ARG A 107 -17.88 1.90 -8.86
N ASN A 108 -19.08 1.82 -8.30
CA ASN A 108 -20.33 2.03 -9.06
C ASN A 108 -20.60 3.51 -9.34
N SER A 109 -20.14 4.39 -8.47
CA SER A 109 -20.37 5.84 -8.56
C SER A 109 -19.25 6.60 -9.24
N THR A 110 -18.22 5.92 -9.75
CA THR A 110 -17.11 6.57 -10.45
C THR A 110 -17.33 6.57 -11.95
N PRO A 111 -17.62 7.75 -12.58
CA PRO A 111 -17.72 7.87 -14.02
C PRO A 111 -16.42 7.47 -14.73
N ALA A 112 -16.53 6.92 -15.93
CA ALA A 112 -15.35 6.49 -16.70
C ALA A 112 -14.35 7.62 -16.99
N VAL A 113 -14.88 8.83 -17.15
CA VAL A 113 -14.11 10.06 -17.48
C VAL A 113 -13.70 10.85 -16.24
N TRP A 114 -14.06 10.38 -15.01
CA TRP A 114 -13.69 11.11 -13.80
C TRP A 114 -12.17 11.10 -13.59
N GLN A 115 -11.65 12.22 -13.17
CA GLN A 115 -10.28 12.37 -12.70
C GLN A 115 -10.23 13.38 -11.56
N PRO A 116 -9.22 13.31 -10.67
CA PRO A 116 -9.06 14.28 -9.61
C PRO A 116 -8.75 15.65 -10.21
N HIS A 117 -9.25 16.69 -9.56
CA HIS A 117 -8.88 18.08 -9.85
C HIS A 117 -7.65 18.43 -9.01
N LEU A 118 -6.55 18.77 -9.67
CA LEU A 118 -5.29 19.13 -9.02
C LEU A 118 -5.04 20.64 -9.11
N PRO A 119 -4.22 21.23 -8.23
CA PRO A 119 -3.88 22.65 -8.32
C PRO A 119 -3.32 23.06 -9.69
N GLU A 120 -2.63 22.16 -10.35
CA GLU A 120 -2.06 22.36 -11.69
C GLU A 120 -3.11 22.54 -12.78
N ASP A 121 -4.27 21.89 -12.63
CA ASP A 121 -5.38 21.98 -13.58
C ASP A 121 -6.08 23.35 -13.53
N ALA A 122 -5.90 24.09 -12.43
CA ALA A 122 -6.47 25.42 -12.23
C ALA A 122 -5.61 26.54 -12.83
N ARG A 123 -4.44 26.23 -13.40
CA ARG A 123 -3.54 27.24 -13.97
C ARG A 123 -4.15 27.88 -15.23
N PRO A 124 -4.20 29.22 -15.33
CA PRO A 124 -4.66 29.87 -16.53
C PRO A 124 -3.73 29.60 -17.72
N ALA A 125 -4.28 29.58 -18.91
CA ALA A 125 -3.49 29.48 -20.13
C ALA A 125 -2.47 30.65 -20.20
N GLY A 126 -1.21 30.34 -20.46
CA GLY A 126 -0.12 31.32 -20.54
C GLY A 126 0.54 31.67 -19.21
N TRP A 127 0.11 31.08 -18.08
CA TRP A 127 0.81 31.25 -16.80
C TRP A 127 2.26 30.73 -16.86
N ARG A 128 3.20 31.57 -16.38
CA ARG A 128 4.62 31.23 -16.32
C ARG A 128 5.09 31.17 -14.87
N GLN A 129 5.82 30.14 -14.55
CA GLN A 129 6.39 29.96 -13.22
C GLN A 129 7.41 31.06 -12.92
N GLY A 130 7.24 31.79 -11.82
CA GLY A 130 8.11 32.86 -11.36
C GLY A 130 7.68 34.29 -11.76
N GLU A 131 6.70 34.44 -12.66
CA GLU A 131 6.14 35.76 -13.03
C GLU A 131 4.93 36.16 -12.17
N ASP A 132 4.28 35.19 -11.55
CA ASP A 132 3.08 35.38 -10.73
C ASP A 132 3.19 34.64 -9.41
N THR A 133 2.79 35.33 -8.34
CA THR A 133 2.72 34.77 -6.97
C THR A 133 1.36 34.14 -6.67
N SER A 134 0.51 33.99 -7.65
CA SER A 134 -0.81 33.38 -7.51
C SER A 134 -0.72 31.95 -6.95
N VAL A 135 -1.57 31.67 -5.98
CA VAL A 135 -1.69 30.35 -5.38
C VAL A 135 -2.91 29.67 -5.98
N PHE A 136 -2.68 28.52 -6.61
CA PHE A 136 -3.75 27.70 -7.18
C PHE A 136 -4.25 26.72 -6.12
N HIS A 137 -5.55 26.65 -5.95
CA HIS A 137 -6.20 25.78 -5.00
C HIS A 137 -7.06 24.73 -5.70
N ALA A 138 -6.99 23.52 -5.22
CA ALA A 138 -7.94 22.46 -5.55
C ALA A 138 -8.55 21.91 -4.25
N PRO A 139 -9.76 21.35 -4.30
CA PRO A 139 -10.29 20.60 -3.16
C PRO A 139 -9.32 19.51 -2.74
N SER A 140 -9.21 19.24 -1.45
CA SER A 140 -8.35 18.15 -0.99
C SER A 140 -8.79 16.82 -1.59
N LEU A 141 -7.84 15.95 -1.92
CA LEU A 141 -8.12 14.70 -2.63
C LEU A 141 -9.14 13.82 -1.90
N ASN A 142 -9.09 13.77 -0.57
CA ASN A 142 -10.06 13.03 0.23
C ASN A 142 -11.52 13.49 0.02
N LEU A 143 -11.77 14.78 -0.25
CA LEU A 143 -13.10 15.29 -0.57
C LEU A 143 -13.54 14.92 -2.00
N GLN A 144 -12.60 14.65 -2.88
CA GLN A 144 -12.89 14.28 -4.26
C GLN A 144 -13.06 12.76 -4.44
N LEU A 145 -12.50 11.95 -3.53
CA LEU A 145 -12.51 10.49 -3.64
C LEU A 145 -13.86 9.87 -3.29
N PHE A 146 -14.68 10.57 -2.52
CA PHE A 146 -15.97 10.07 -2.05
C PHE A 146 -17.12 10.93 -2.54
N THR A 147 -18.21 10.30 -2.96
CA THR A 147 -19.49 10.99 -3.22
C THR A 147 -20.28 11.18 -1.94
N THR A 148 -20.17 10.24 -1.02
CA THR A 148 -20.78 10.25 0.31
C THR A 148 -19.75 9.78 1.35
N GLN A 149 -19.89 10.29 2.56
CA GLN A 149 -18.97 9.87 3.63
C GLN A 149 -19.17 8.38 3.94
N PRO A 150 -18.08 7.58 3.97
CA PRO A 150 -18.19 6.16 4.29
C PRO A 150 -18.71 5.91 5.71
N GLU A 151 -19.60 4.95 5.86
CA GLU A 151 -20.19 4.56 7.13
C GLU A 151 -19.61 3.24 7.63
N THR A 152 -19.39 3.15 8.95
CA THR A 152 -18.89 1.92 9.59
C THR A 152 -20.04 1.16 10.21
N HIS A 153 -20.18 -0.12 9.88
CA HIS A 153 -21.20 -1.04 10.41
C HIS A 153 -20.53 -2.32 10.94
N GLY A 154 -20.01 -2.24 12.16
CA GLY A 154 -19.21 -3.31 12.76
C GLY A 154 -17.87 -3.46 12.02
N SER A 155 -17.61 -4.62 11.42
CA SER A 155 -16.40 -4.89 10.61
C SER A 155 -16.55 -4.52 9.13
N LEU A 156 -17.72 -4.02 8.71
CA LEU A 156 -18.01 -3.65 7.34
C LEU A 156 -18.01 -2.15 7.15
N ILE A 157 -17.68 -1.71 5.95
CA ILE A 157 -17.75 -0.30 5.52
C ILE A 157 -18.78 -0.20 4.40
N LYS A 158 -19.70 0.75 4.51
CA LYS A 158 -20.57 1.15 3.41
C LYS A 158 -19.99 2.40 2.76
N ALA A 159 -19.66 2.34 1.48
CA ALA A 159 -19.17 3.45 0.67
C ALA A 159 -20.00 3.52 -0.62
N GLY A 160 -20.72 4.62 -0.79
CA GLY A 160 -21.71 4.73 -1.87
C GLY A 160 -22.72 3.57 -1.81
N ASP A 161 -22.87 2.88 -2.93
CA ASP A 161 -23.81 1.74 -3.05
C ASP A 161 -23.21 0.38 -2.68
N LEU A 162 -21.95 0.36 -2.24
CA LEU A 162 -21.24 -0.89 -1.97
C LEU A 162 -20.93 -1.07 -0.49
N TRP A 163 -21.04 -2.31 -0.06
CA TRP A 163 -20.56 -2.79 1.23
C TRP A 163 -19.19 -3.45 1.04
N HIS A 164 -18.22 -3.12 1.87
CA HIS A 164 -16.87 -3.65 1.83
C HIS A 164 -16.57 -4.43 3.11
N GLY A 165 -16.00 -5.62 2.96
CA GLY A 165 -15.55 -6.47 4.04
C GLY A 165 -14.06 -6.79 3.89
N MET A 166 -13.28 -6.71 4.97
CA MET A 166 -11.84 -6.92 4.97
C MET A 166 -11.48 -8.19 5.73
N VAL A 167 -10.40 -8.83 5.31
CA VAL A 167 -9.78 -9.97 5.98
C VAL A 167 -8.28 -9.71 6.01
N ALA A 168 -7.70 -9.65 7.21
CA ALA A 168 -6.26 -9.54 7.37
C ALA A 168 -5.64 -10.89 7.71
N ILE A 169 -4.44 -11.16 7.19
CA ILE A 169 -3.63 -12.31 7.61
C ILE A 169 -2.86 -11.92 8.86
N THR A 170 -3.10 -12.63 9.95
CA THR A 170 -2.45 -12.42 11.26
C THR A 170 -1.28 -13.37 11.51
N LEU A 171 -1.35 -14.56 10.90
CA LEU A 171 -0.26 -15.52 10.89
C LEU A 171 0.05 -15.90 9.45
N PRO A 172 1.31 -15.83 9.02
CA PRO A 172 1.71 -16.19 7.68
C PRO A 172 1.41 -17.67 7.39
N PRO A 173 1.33 -18.04 6.10
CA PRO A 173 1.14 -19.45 5.73
C PRO A 173 2.26 -20.31 6.29
N GLN A 174 1.89 -21.40 6.93
CA GLN A 174 2.84 -22.39 7.43
C GLN A 174 3.50 -23.20 6.31
N ASN A 175 2.76 -23.38 5.21
CA ASN A 175 3.24 -24.05 4.01
C ASN A 175 3.31 -23.05 2.87
N LEU A 176 4.45 -22.97 2.19
CA LEU A 176 4.60 -22.13 1.01
C LEU A 176 3.69 -22.64 -0.11
N ARG A 177 2.68 -21.85 -0.43
CA ARG A 177 1.80 -22.05 -1.58
C ARG A 177 1.92 -20.88 -2.53
N THR A 178 1.82 -21.15 -3.81
CA THR A 178 1.89 -20.09 -4.83
C THR A 178 0.65 -19.19 -4.74
N PHE A 179 0.81 -17.91 -5.07
CA PHE A 179 -0.31 -16.97 -5.14
C PHE A 179 -1.39 -17.40 -6.14
N ASN A 180 -1.00 -18.03 -7.24
CA ASN A 180 -1.92 -18.61 -8.23
C ASN A 180 -2.88 -19.64 -7.60
N GLN A 181 -2.46 -20.32 -6.56
CA GLN A 181 -3.32 -21.28 -5.86
C GLN A 181 -4.41 -20.54 -5.08
N LEU A 182 -4.07 -19.45 -4.38
CA LEU A 182 -5.06 -18.60 -3.74
C LEU A 182 -6.09 -18.05 -4.74
N VAL A 183 -5.61 -17.56 -5.89
CA VAL A 183 -6.50 -17.04 -6.96
C VAL A 183 -7.49 -18.11 -7.46
N ARG A 184 -7.08 -19.38 -7.48
CA ARG A 184 -7.96 -20.51 -7.85
C ARG A 184 -8.93 -20.89 -6.74
N ASP A 185 -8.51 -20.77 -5.49
CA ASP A 185 -9.31 -21.18 -4.32
C ASP A 185 -10.39 -20.15 -3.98
N VAL A 186 -10.18 -18.88 -4.32
CA VAL A 186 -11.23 -17.85 -4.17
C VAL A 186 -12.32 -18.08 -5.24
N PRO A 187 -13.60 -18.21 -4.84
CA PRO A 187 -14.68 -18.41 -5.79
C PRO A 187 -14.76 -17.27 -6.82
N ARG A 188 -14.83 -17.61 -8.12
CA ARG A 188 -14.82 -16.63 -9.22
C ARG A 188 -15.96 -15.60 -9.18
N ALA A 189 -17.07 -15.95 -8.56
CA ALA A 189 -18.19 -15.04 -8.40
C ALA A 189 -17.97 -13.93 -7.38
N ILE A 190 -16.91 -13.99 -6.60
CA ILE A 190 -16.63 -13.03 -5.55
C ILE A 190 -15.65 -11.97 -6.09
N PRO A 191 -16.04 -10.69 -6.10
CA PRO A 191 -15.11 -9.62 -6.38
C PRO A 191 -14.20 -9.42 -5.17
N TRP A 192 -12.89 -9.35 -5.41
CA TRP A 192 -11.93 -9.18 -4.34
C TRP A 192 -10.67 -8.46 -4.82
N ARG A 193 -9.93 -7.94 -3.88
CA ARG A 193 -8.56 -7.45 -4.05
C ARG A 193 -7.73 -7.85 -2.84
N ILE A 194 -6.45 -7.95 -3.03
CA ILE A 194 -5.47 -8.17 -1.97
C ILE A 194 -4.39 -7.11 -2.06
N ARG A 195 -3.97 -6.59 -0.92
CA ARG A 195 -2.80 -5.73 -0.79
C ARG A 195 -1.77 -6.43 0.06
N MET A 196 -0.54 -6.42 -0.43
CA MET A 196 0.64 -6.93 0.25
C MET A 196 1.62 -5.78 0.40
N ASP A 197 1.87 -5.34 1.62
CA ASP A 197 2.86 -4.32 1.91
C ASP A 197 4.13 -4.98 2.42
N LEU A 198 5.25 -4.64 1.80
CA LEU A 198 6.57 -5.10 2.17
C LEU A 198 7.38 -3.89 2.64
N MET A 199 7.71 -3.85 3.92
CA MET A 199 8.52 -2.79 4.51
C MET A 199 9.87 -3.33 4.91
N PRO A 200 10.98 -2.79 4.40
CA PRO A 200 12.32 -3.16 4.86
C PRO A 200 12.56 -2.68 6.29
N GLY A 201 13.47 -3.29 6.99
CA GLY A 201 13.99 -2.79 8.26
C GLY A 201 13.38 -3.35 9.54
N GLY A 202 12.75 -4.51 9.52
CA GLY A 202 12.24 -5.21 10.72
C GLY A 202 13.25 -5.44 11.86
N MET A 203 14.54 -5.13 11.60
CA MET A 203 15.66 -5.35 12.53
C MET A 203 15.59 -4.54 13.82
N LYS A 204 15.06 -3.31 13.80
CA LYS A 204 14.90 -2.54 15.05
C LYS A 204 13.86 -3.20 15.97
N ALA A 205 12.73 -3.60 15.40
CA ALA A 205 11.68 -4.32 16.12
C ALA A 205 12.16 -5.70 16.58
N LEU A 206 12.93 -6.41 15.75
CA LEU A 206 13.58 -7.67 16.12
C LEU A 206 14.62 -7.47 17.23
N GLY A 207 15.39 -6.40 17.21
CA GLY A 207 16.38 -6.08 18.25
C GLY A 207 15.73 -5.86 19.62
N VAL A 208 14.64 -5.11 19.67
CA VAL A 208 13.85 -4.91 20.90
C VAL A 208 13.26 -6.24 21.37
N LYS A 209 12.62 -7.02 20.47
CA LYS A 209 12.08 -8.34 20.80
C LYS A 209 13.16 -9.30 21.27
N LYS A 210 14.34 -9.30 20.62
CA LYS A 210 15.48 -10.12 21.03
C LYS A 210 15.90 -9.79 22.46
N THR A 211 16.04 -8.52 22.81
CA THR A 211 16.42 -8.10 24.16
C THR A 211 15.37 -8.55 25.19
N LEU A 212 14.08 -8.31 24.92
CA LEU A 212 12.99 -8.75 25.79
C LEU A 212 12.95 -10.26 25.95
N LEU A 213 13.10 -11.01 24.87
CA LEU A 213 13.07 -12.48 24.88
C LEU A 213 14.33 -13.09 25.51
N THR A 214 15.47 -12.40 25.46
CA THR A 214 16.68 -12.85 26.15
C THR A 214 16.46 -12.90 27.66
N TYR A 215 15.79 -11.89 28.22
CA TYR A 215 15.45 -11.90 29.65
C TYR A 215 14.38 -12.93 30.03
N SER A 216 13.57 -13.36 29.07
CA SER A 216 12.50 -14.34 29.28
C SER A 216 12.80 -15.73 28.69
N SER A 217 14.01 -15.93 28.15
CA SER A 217 14.42 -17.23 27.55
C SER A 217 14.48 -18.40 28.54
N PHE A 218 14.55 -18.08 29.83
CA PHE A 218 14.46 -19.09 30.93
C PHE A 218 13.04 -19.64 31.12
N ILE A 219 12.02 -18.96 30.53
CA ILE A 219 10.63 -19.39 30.62
C ILE A 219 10.35 -20.33 29.43
N SER A 220 10.15 -21.60 29.73
CA SER A 220 10.00 -22.70 28.77
C SER A 220 9.01 -22.38 27.60
N PRO A 221 7.82 -21.77 27.85
CA PRO A 221 6.89 -21.42 26.77
C PRO A 221 7.40 -20.35 25.80
N LEU A 222 8.37 -19.50 26.19
CA LEU A 222 8.90 -18.41 25.37
C LEU A 222 10.15 -18.79 24.57
N ARG A 223 10.74 -19.94 24.86
CA ARG A 223 11.95 -20.45 24.20
C ARG A 223 11.79 -20.58 22.68
N PRO A 224 10.70 -21.16 22.13
CA PRO A 224 10.50 -21.22 20.67
C PRO A 224 10.46 -19.85 20.01
N MET A 225 9.89 -18.83 20.67
CA MET A 225 9.90 -17.46 20.16
C MET A 225 11.30 -16.86 20.12
N TYR A 226 12.10 -17.12 21.16
CA TYR A 226 13.50 -16.71 21.22
C TYR A 226 14.31 -17.35 20.08
N ASP A 227 14.18 -18.66 19.90
CA ASP A 227 14.88 -19.41 18.85
C ASP A 227 14.49 -18.89 17.45
N SER A 228 13.21 -18.59 17.22
CA SER A 228 12.73 -18.00 15.96
C SER A 228 13.32 -16.62 15.71
N VAL A 229 13.41 -15.76 16.72
CA VAL A 229 14.02 -14.41 16.59
C VAL A 229 15.52 -14.51 16.33
N MET A 230 16.21 -15.47 16.96
CA MET A 230 17.63 -15.72 16.71
C MET A 230 17.87 -16.22 15.29
N MET A 231 17.05 -17.13 14.79
CA MET A 231 17.08 -17.61 13.40
C MET A 231 16.88 -16.48 12.41
N LEU A 232 15.87 -15.62 12.61
CA LEU A 232 15.64 -14.44 11.76
C LEU A 232 16.82 -13.47 11.78
N ASN A 233 17.45 -13.29 12.95
CA ASN A 233 18.65 -12.44 13.05
C ASN A 233 19.84 -13.02 12.27
N ASP A 234 19.97 -14.33 12.22
CA ASP A 234 21.03 -14.98 11.44
C ASP A 234 20.74 -14.91 9.94
N ILE A 235 19.51 -15.15 9.52
CA ILE A 235 19.08 -14.95 8.12
C ILE A 235 19.36 -13.52 7.66
N ASN A 236 19.03 -12.53 8.49
CA ASN A 236 19.23 -11.11 8.11
C ASN A 236 20.69 -10.69 7.92
N LYS A 237 21.65 -11.49 8.31
CA LYS A 237 23.07 -11.23 8.01
C LYS A 237 23.38 -11.43 6.53
N HIS A 238 22.62 -12.25 5.84
CA HIS A 238 22.81 -12.64 4.45
C HIS A 238 21.68 -12.12 3.55
N ASP A 239 20.45 -12.13 4.04
CA ASP A 239 19.25 -11.75 3.30
C ASP A 239 18.46 -10.66 4.04
N PRO A 240 17.95 -9.62 3.36
CA PRO A 240 17.17 -8.57 3.99
C PRO A 240 15.84 -9.10 4.52
N VAL A 241 15.58 -8.86 5.80
CA VAL A 241 14.29 -9.18 6.43
C VAL A 241 13.33 -8.01 6.28
N CYS A 242 12.13 -8.28 5.83
CA CYS A 242 11.07 -7.29 5.71
C CYS A 242 9.87 -7.61 6.61
N ILE A 243 9.11 -6.59 6.95
CA ILE A 243 7.80 -6.73 7.58
C ILE A 243 6.78 -6.83 6.44
N MET A 244 5.97 -7.88 6.46
CA MET A 244 4.90 -8.08 5.49
C MET A 244 3.55 -7.93 6.17
N THR A 245 2.68 -7.13 5.56
CA THR A 245 1.26 -7.01 5.94
C THR A 245 0.41 -7.41 4.75
N ILE A 246 -0.58 -8.26 4.98
CA ILE A 246 -1.48 -8.72 3.93
C ILE A 246 -2.92 -8.47 4.38
N VAL A 247 -3.66 -7.71 3.56
CA VAL A 247 -5.08 -7.45 3.78
C VAL A 247 -5.84 -7.67 2.46
N ALA A 248 -6.87 -8.48 2.51
CA ALA A 248 -7.77 -8.70 1.40
C ALA A 248 -9.10 -7.99 1.65
N THR A 249 -9.72 -7.49 0.59
CA THR A 249 -11.03 -6.82 0.64
C THR A 249 -11.95 -7.44 -0.41
N THR A 250 -13.17 -7.67 -0.02
CA THR A 250 -14.27 -8.03 -0.92
C THR A 250 -15.42 -7.03 -0.79
N TRP A 251 -16.36 -7.05 -1.72
CA TRP A 251 -17.51 -6.15 -1.68
C TRP A 251 -18.78 -6.82 -2.22
N GLY A 252 -19.91 -6.16 -1.96
CA GLY A 252 -21.22 -6.60 -2.42
C GLY A 252 -22.23 -5.46 -2.40
N ASN A 253 -23.33 -5.61 -3.14
CA ASN A 253 -24.39 -4.60 -3.24
C ASN A 253 -25.29 -4.56 -2.00
N SER A 254 -25.23 -5.57 -1.14
CA SER A 254 -25.95 -5.59 0.13
C SER A 254 -25.02 -6.08 1.25
N ARG A 255 -25.43 -5.81 2.49
CA ARG A 255 -24.70 -6.24 3.67
C ARG A 255 -24.56 -7.77 3.72
N GLU A 256 -25.64 -8.48 3.39
CA GLU A 256 -25.70 -9.95 3.41
C GLU A 256 -24.77 -10.55 2.36
N VAL A 257 -24.79 -10.01 1.14
CA VAL A 257 -23.90 -10.43 0.05
C VAL A 257 -22.44 -10.18 0.44
N CYS A 258 -22.12 -9.00 0.98
CA CYS A 258 -20.78 -8.68 1.43
C CYS A 258 -20.29 -9.60 2.56
N THR A 259 -21.14 -9.87 3.56
CA THR A 259 -20.80 -10.77 4.67
C THR A 259 -20.51 -12.19 4.17
N ARG A 260 -21.36 -12.70 3.24
CA ARG A 260 -21.12 -14.00 2.61
C ARG A 260 -19.80 -14.01 1.84
N ASN A 261 -19.53 -12.99 1.04
CA ASN A 261 -18.32 -12.89 0.26
C ASN A 261 -17.08 -12.81 1.19
N GLN A 262 -17.17 -12.08 2.31
CA GLN A 262 -16.13 -11.99 3.30
C GLN A 262 -15.81 -13.35 3.95
N ALA A 263 -16.86 -14.13 4.28
CA ALA A 263 -16.69 -15.46 4.85
C ALA A 263 -16.02 -16.43 3.86
N LEU A 264 -16.40 -16.38 2.58
CA LEU A 264 -15.79 -17.20 1.52
C LEU A 264 -14.35 -16.79 1.24
N LEU A 265 -14.06 -15.49 1.19
CA LEU A 265 -12.69 -14.98 1.04
C LEU A 265 -11.81 -15.37 2.23
N LYS A 266 -12.34 -15.27 3.44
CA LYS A 266 -11.68 -15.72 4.67
C LYS A 266 -11.32 -17.20 4.59
N SER A 267 -12.27 -18.05 4.22
CA SER A 267 -12.06 -19.49 4.08
C SER A 267 -10.99 -19.83 3.05
N ALA A 268 -10.96 -19.12 1.91
CA ALA A 268 -9.93 -19.32 0.89
C ALA A 268 -8.53 -18.91 1.41
N LEU A 269 -8.43 -17.79 2.14
CA LEU A 269 -7.19 -17.35 2.76
C LEU A 269 -6.70 -18.33 3.84
N GLU A 270 -7.59 -18.84 4.69
CA GLU A 270 -7.26 -19.85 5.71
C GLU A 270 -6.81 -21.17 5.07
N GLY A 271 -7.43 -21.56 3.94
CA GLY A 271 -7.03 -22.70 3.15
C GLY A 271 -5.67 -22.53 2.44
N TRP A 272 -5.25 -21.29 2.21
CA TRP A 272 -3.98 -20.96 1.55
C TRP A 272 -2.80 -21.14 2.51
N GLY A 273 -2.39 -22.38 2.77
CA GLY A 273 -1.23 -22.71 3.59
C GLY A 273 -1.45 -22.61 5.09
N VAL A 274 -2.68 -22.74 5.57
CA VAL A 274 -3.04 -22.69 7.01
C VAL A 274 -2.69 -21.33 7.62
N CYS A 275 -3.18 -20.26 7.01
CA CYS A 275 -3.02 -18.90 7.52
C CYS A 275 -3.95 -18.62 8.71
N GLY A 276 -3.45 -17.87 9.70
CA GLY A 276 -4.34 -17.23 10.66
C GLY A 276 -4.95 -15.96 10.05
N THR A 277 -6.25 -15.76 10.20
CA THR A 277 -6.94 -14.60 9.66
C THR A 277 -7.80 -13.89 10.71
N THR A 278 -8.08 -12.60 10.50
CA THR A 278 -9.05 -11.84 11.27
C THR A 278 -9.91 -10.97 10.38
N THR A 279 -11.17 -10.78 10.78
CA THR A 279 -12.09 -9.80 10.21
C THR A 279 -12.37 -8.65 11.17
N THR A 280 -11.76 -8.67 12.35
CA THR A 280 -11.94 -7.63 13.37
C THR A 280 -10.76 -6.67 13.33
N PHE A 281 -11.06 -5.39 13.23
CA PHE A 281 -10.10 -4.29 13.14
C PHE A 281 -10.42 -3.28 14.23
N GLY A 282 -9.40 -2.68 14.83
CA GLY A 282 -9.58 -1.59 15.80
C GLY A 282 -10.17 -0.35 15.14
N ASP A 283 -9.77 -0.06 13.89
CA ASP A 283 -10.36 0.97 13.04
C ASP A 283 -10.64 0.39 11.65
N PRO A 284 -11.88 -0.02 11.37
CA PRO A 284 -12.27 -0.60 10.09
C PRO A 284 -12.11 0.36 8.90
N ARG A 285 -12.33 1.68 9.10
CA ARG A 285 -12.15 2.67 8.02
C ARG A 285 -10.70 2.75 7.59
N ARG A 286 -9.80 2.87 8.54
CA ARG A 286 -8.37 2.89 8.28
C ARG A 286 -7.91 1.60 7.62
N ALA A 287 -8.36 0.45 8.13
CA ALA A 287 -8.05 -0.84 7.53
C ALA A 287 -8.51 -0.92 6.07
N TRP A 288 -9.71 -0.42 5.78
CA TRP A 288 -10.26 -0.41 4.43
C TRP A 288 -9.49 0.52 3.49
N VAL A 289 -9.22 1.76 3.90
CA VAL A 289 -8.43 2.72 3.11
C VAL A 289 -7.04 2.15 2.83
N ASN A 290 -6.40 1.53 3.82
CA ASN A 290 -5.09 0.90 3.64
C ASN A 290 -5.07 -0.27 2.65
N THR A 291 -6.22 -0.73 2.13
CA THR A 291 -6.27 -1.74 1.05
C THR A 291 -6.31 -1.13 -0.34
N VAL A 292 -6.32 0.19 -0.46
CA VAL A 292 -6.39 0.91 -1.73
C VAL A 292 -5.00 1.20 -2.27
N LEU A 293 -4.91 1.41 -3.57
CA LEU A 293 -3.67 1.83 -4.24
C LEU A 293 -3.12 3.11 -3.61
N ALA A 294 -1.83 3.13 -3.33
CA ALA A 294 -1.09 4.29 -2.82
C ALA A 294 -1.63 4.90 -1.50
N ALA A 295 -2.36 4.11 -0.69
CA ALA A 295 -2.85 4.55 0.62
C ALA A 295 -1.80 4.39 1.72
#